data_6bb3a8fdb94a9f58ccac3531fd695c06
#
_entry.id   6bb3a8fdb94a9f58ccac3531fd695c06
#
_cell.length_a   1.000
_cell.length_b   1.000
_cell.length_c   1.000
_cell.angle_alpha   90.00
_cell.angle_beta   90.00
_cell.angle_gamma   90.00
#
_symmetry.space_group_name_H-M   'P 1'
#
loop_
_entity.id
_entity.type
_entity.pdbx_description
1 polymer ?
#
loop_
_entity_poly.entity_id
_entity_poly.type
_entity_poly.pdbx_seq_one_letter_code
_entity_poly.pdbx_strand_id
1 'polypeptide(L)'
;MFSYLQGRVISSKDSLLTLDVGGVGFSLSVARTEQYEAGKETKVITYLHWVQDQGPVLYGFFSEFERDVFLLILSCSGMGPKICLAVLSQLSPLQFIQIIQEGNEKALSSVNGIGPKKAEQMVVQLRHKVGKLVSKGLEVTADYGALESWKNLSDVLQSLNYSRTEIESALTHTRNQLSGKTYVFDELLRSSLSFLAKRL
;
A
#
# COMPACT_ATOMS: atom_id res chain seq x y z
N MET A 1 -6.34 -22.67 2.77
CA MET A 1 -6.38 -21.19 2.85
C MET A 1 -5.32 -20.67 1.89
N PHE A 2 -5.63 -19.69 1.06
CA PHE A 2 -4.70 -19.19 0.06
C PHE A 2 -3.82 -18.09 0.70
N SER A 3 -2.48 -18.23 0.63
CA SER A 3 -1.55 -17.22 1.14
C SER A 3 -1.26 -16.15 0.09
N TYR A 4 -1.23 -16.53 -1.17
CA TYR A 4 -1.11 -15.66 -2.34
C TYR A 4 -1.71 -16.34 -3.58
N LEU A 5 -2.00 -15.55 -4.58
CA LEU A 5 -2.29 -15.97 -5.95
C LEU A 5 -1.31 -15.29 -6.88
N GLN A 6 -0.87 -16.01 -7.92
CA GLN A 6 -0.01 -15.46 -8.96
C GLN A 6 -0.61 -15.78 -10.32
N GLY A 7 -0.79 -14.76 -11.15
CA GLY A 7 -1.40 -14.92 -12.45
C GLY A 7 -1.55 -13.59 -13.18
N ARG A 8 -2.30 -13.62 -14.27
CA ARG A 8 -2.51 -12.46 -15.13
C ARG A 8 -3.71 -11.63 -14.65
N VAL A 9 -3.52 -10.33 -14.56
CA VAL A 9 -4.61 -9.37 -14.29
C VAL A 9 -5.53 -9.31 -15.50
N ILE A 10 -6.79 -9.68 -15.31
CA ILE A 10 -7.84 -9.57 -16.34
C ILE A 10 -8.49 -8.19 -16.27
N SER A 11 -8.85 -7.75 -15.08
CA SER A 11 -9.44 -6.44 -14.85
C SER A 11 -9.15 -5.94 -13.43
N SER A 12 -9.06 -4.63 -13.26
CA SER A 12 -8.90 -3.99 -11.96
C SER A 12 -9.74 -2.71 -11.94
N LYS A 13 -10.90 -2.76 -11.28
CA LYS A 13 -11.87 -1.67 -11.26
C LYS A 13 -12.79 -1.76 -10.05
N ASP A 14 -13.26 -0.61 -9.55
CA ASP A 14 -14.28 -0.52 -8.48
C ASP A 14 -13.94 -1.35 -7.23
N SER A 15 -12.66 -1.32 -6.81
CA SER A 15 -12.12 -2.10 -5.69
C SER A 15 -12.15 -3.61 -5.90
N LEU A 16 -12.33 -4.07 -7.13
CA LEU A 16 -12.34 -5.48 -7.51
C LEU A 16 -11.21 -5.76 -8.51
N LEU A 17 -10.39 -6.75 -8.17
CA LEU A 17 -9.35 -7.31 -9.03
C LEU A 17 -9.78 -8.69 -9.53
N THR A 18 -9.78 -8.91 -10.83
CA THR A 18 -9.94 -10.24 -11.42
C THR A 18 -8.59 -10.76 -11.89
N LEU A 19 -8.15 -11.88 -11.33
CA LEU A 19 -6.87 -12.53 -11.62
C LEU A 19 -7.12 -13.90 -12.27
N ASP A 20 -6.55 -14.12 -13.44
CA ASP A 20 -6.52 -15.45 -14.07
C ASP A 20 -5.31 -16.24 -13.54
N VAL A 21 -5.59 -17.35 -12.90
CA VAL A 21 -4.58 -18.27 -12.39
C VAL A 21 -4.79 -19.63 -13.06
N GLY A 22 -4.05 -19.86 -14.13
CA GLY A 22 -4.11 -21.13 -14.87
C GLY A 22 -5.49 -21.45 -15.49
N GLY A 23 -6.21 -20.45 -15.99
CA GLY A 23 -7.55 -20.58 -16.56
C GLY A 23 -8.69 -20.50 -15.56
N VAL A 24 -8.39 -20.22 -14.28
CA VAL A 24 -9.39 -19.97 -13.24
C VAL A 24 -9.39 -18.50 -12.85
N GLY A 25 -10.51 -17.81 -13.04
CA GLY A 25 -10.68 -16.42 -12.67
C GLY A 25 -11.00 -16.26 -11.16
N PHE A 26 -10.10 -15.60 -10.42
CA PHE A 26 -10.30 -15.25 -9.03
C PHE A 26 -10.72 -13.79 -8.91
N SER A 27 -11.78 -13.51 -8.15
CA SER A 27 -12.21 -12.15 -7.82
C SER A 27 -11.74 -11.79 -6.42
N LEU A 28 -10.94 -10.72 -6.30
CA LEU A 28 -10.37 -10.25 -5.05
C LEU A 28 -10.80 -8.81 -4.79
N SER A 29 -11.25 -8.53 -3.56
CA SER A 29 -11.44 -7.15 -3.12
C SER A 29 -10.10 -6.53 -2.76
N VAL A 30 -9.76 -5.38 -3.36
CA VAL A 30 -8.49 -4.68 -3.17
C VAL A 30 -8.72 -3.23 -2.76
N ALA A 31 -7.79 -2.64 -2.02
CA ALA A 31 -7.89 -1.26 -1.58
C ALA A 31 -7.61 -0.27 -2.73
N ARG A 32 -6.66 -0.60 -3.61
CA ARG A 32 -6.16 0.26 -4.68
C ARG A 32 -6.06 -0.51 -5.99
N THR A 33 -6.95 -0.23 -6.90
CA THR A 33 -7.00 -0.89 -8.21
C THR A 33 -5.92 -0.41 -9.17
N GLU A 34 -5.43 0.81 -8.99
CA GLU A 34 -4.38 1.43 -9.82
C GLU A 34 -3.00 0.75 -9.70
N GLN A 35 -2.83 -0.09 -8.68
CA GLN A 35 -1.60 -0.88 -8.51
C GLN A 35 -1.53 -2.10 -9.43
N TYR A 36 -2.66 -2.47 -10.04
CA TYR A 36 -2.80 -3.69 -10.84
C TYR A 36 -3.13 -3.33 -12.29
N GLU A 37 -2.14 -3.51 -13.17
CA GLU A 37 -2.27 -3.19 -14.58
C GLU A 37 -2.80 -4.39 -15.37
N ALA A 38 -3.91 -4.21 -16.10
CA ALA A 38 -4.52 -5.26 -16.91
C ALA A 38 -3.53 -5.85 -17.92
N GLY A 39 -3.54 -7.16 -18.08
CA GLY A 39 -2.64 -7.91 -18.95
C GLY A 39 -1.30 -8.28 -18.33
N LYS A 40 -0.90 -7.71 -17.20
CA LYS A 40 0.37 -8.04 -16.52
C LYS A 40 0.22 -9.23 -15.58
N GLU A 41 1.31 -10.02 -15.49
CA GLU A 41 1.49 -11.04 -14.46
C GLU A 41 1.78 -10.36 -13.13
N THR A 42 1.08 -10.78 -12.07
CA THR A 42 1.30 -10.25 -10.72
C THR A 42 1.12 -11.32 -9.67
N LYS A 43 1.80 -11.13 -8.55
CA LYS A 43 1.58 -11.90 -7.32
C LYS A 43 0.77 -11.03 -6.35
N VAL A 44 -0.35 -11.55 -5.89
CA VAL A 44 -1.27 -10.87 -4.96
C VAL A 44 -1.29 -11.66 -3.65
N ILE A 45 -0.91 -11.02 -2.57
CA ILE A 45 -1.02 -11.59 -1.21
C ILE A 45 -2.49 -11.62 -0.85
N THR A 46 -2.96 -12.69 -0.22
CA THR A 46 -4.39 -12.88 -0.02
C THR A 46 -4.78 -13.10 1.44
N TYR A 47 -6.01 -12.71 1.75
CA TYR A 47 -6.71 -13.05 2.99
C TYR A 47 -8.12 -13.51 2.65
N LEU A 48 -8.47 -14.73 3.10
CA LEU A 48 -9.82 -15.29 2.96
C LEU A 48 -10.61 -14.95 4.21
N HIS A 49 -11.67 -14.19 4.04
CA HIS A 49 -12.64 -13.88 5.10
C HIS A 49 -13.91 -14.70 4.87
N TRP A 50 -14.33 -15.43 5.90
CA TRP A 50 -15.58 -16.21 5.83
C TRP A 50 -16.71 -15.43 6.48
N VAL A 51 -17.77 -15.15 5.73
CA VAL A 51 -19.00 -14.54 6.24
C VAL A 51 -20.05 -15.62 6.31
N GLN A 52 -20.65 -15.83 7.48
CA GLN A 52 -21.51 -16.98 7.76
C GLN A 52 -22.64 -17.17 6.75
N ASP A 53 -23.28 -16.07 6.31
CA ASP A 53 -24.44 -16.11 5.41
C ASP A 53 -24.11 -15.76 3.95
N GLN A 54 -22.88 -15.31 3.66
CA GLN A 54 -22.47 -14.84 2.33
C GLN A 54 -21.35 -15.69 1.71
N GLY A 55 -20.78 -16.61 2.49
CA GLY A 55 -19.67 -17.44 2.05
C GLY A 55 -18.31 -16.74 2.10
N PRO A 56 -17.30 -17.28 1.39
CA PRO A 56 -15.94 -16.78 1.40
C PRO A 56 -15.81 -15.51 0.55
N VAL A 57 -15.13 -14.49 1.09
CA VAL A 57 -14.69 -13.30 0.37
C VAL A 57 -13.18 -13.26 0.37
N LEU A 58 -12.57 -13.11 -0.81
CA LEU A 58 -11.12 -13.04 -0.96
C LEU A 58 -10.69 -11.58 -1.06
N TYR A 59 -9.75 -11.20 -0.19
CA TYR A 59 -9.11 -9.88 -0.17
C TYR A 59 -7.70 -10.00 -0.73
N GLY A 60 -7.30 -9.04 -1.57
CA GLY A 60 -5.99 -8.99 -2.20
C GLY A 60 -5.18 -7.78 -1.73
N PHE A 61 -3.87 -7.98 -1.57
CA PHE A 61 -2.92 -6.97 -1.12
C PHE A 61 -1.67 -7.01 -1.97
N PHE A 62 -1.09 -5.85 -2.19
CA PHE A 62 0.14 -5.71 -2.96
C PHE A 62 1.36 -6.25 -2.21
N SER A 63 1.34 -6.21 -0.88
CA SER A 63 2.42 -6.69 -0.01
C SER A 63 1.90 -7.40 1.24
N GLU A 64 2.78 -8.17 1.88
CA GLU A 64 2.49 -8.77 3.19
C GLU A 64 2.25 -7.70 4.26
N PHE A 65 3.00 -6.60 4.21
CA PHE A 65 2.84 -5.49 5.13
C PHE A 65 1.46 -4.84 5.01
N GLU A 66 0.95 -4.64 3.79
CA GLU A 66 -0.41 -4.12 3.57
C GLU A 66 -1.47 -5.07 4.15
N ARG A 67 -1.32 -6.39 3.94
CA ARG A 67 -2.18 -7.40 4.56
C ARG A 67 -2.10 -7.35 6.08
N ASP A 68 -0.93 -7.22 6.65
CA ASP A 68 -0.73 -7.22 8.10
C ASP A 68 -1.35 -5.97 8.74
N VAL A 69 -1.27 -4.80 8.08
CA VAL A 69 -1.98 -3.59 8.49
C VAL A 69 -3.50 -3.76 8.36
N PHE A 70 -3.99 -4.38 7.28
CA PHE A 70 -5.41 -4.73 7.15
C PHE A 70 -5.89 -5.60 8.32
N LEU A 71 -5.15 -6.65 8.67
CA LEU A 71 -5.47 -7.54 9.79
C LEU A 71 -5.38 -6.82 11.15
N LEU A 72 -4.45 -5.89 11.29
CA LEU A 72 -4.35 -5.04 12.47
C LEU A 72 -5.61 -4.19 12.63
N ILE A 73 -6.08 -3.51 11.58
CA ILE A 73 -7.32 -2.74 11.60
C ILE A 73 -8.52 -3.64 11.90
N LEU A 74 -8.59 -4.80 11.23
CA LEU A 74 -9.66 -5.78 11.41
C LEU A 74 -9.74 -6.31 12.85
N SER A 75 -8.62 -6.31 13.58
CA SER A 75 -8.58 -6.72 15.00
C SER A 75 -9.23 -5.72 15.96
N CYS A 76 -9.62 -4.53 15.47
CA CYS A 76 -10.37 -3.57 16.27
C CYS A 76 -11.85 -3.93 16.32
N SER A 77 -12.42 -3.79 17.50
CA SER A 77 -13.86 -3.99 17.69
C SER A 77 -14.68 -3.04 16.81
N GLY A 78 -15.70 -3.57 16.12
CA GLY A 78 -16.58 -2.80 15.25
C GLY A 78 -15.98 -2.43 13.88
N MET A 79 -14.82 -3.00 13.52
CA MET A 79 -14.19 -2.85 12.20
C MET A 79 -14.43 -4.09 11.35
N GLY A 80 -15.19 -3.93 10.27
CA GLY A 80 -15.37 -4.97 9.26
C GLY A 80 -14.37 -4.81 8.10
N PRO A 81 -14.19 -5.86 7.27
CA PRO A 81 -13.26 -5.84 6.15
C PRO A 81 -13.46 -4.69 5.16
N LYS A 82 -14.71 -4.28 4.91
CA LYS A 82 -15.02 -3.14 4.02
C LYS A 82 -14.45 -1.83 4.55
N ILE A 83 -14.53 -1.60 5.87
CA ILE A 83 -13.96 -0.41 6.50
C ILE A 83 -12.43 -0.49 6.44
N CYS A 84 -11.84 -1.66 6.68
CA CYS A 84 -10.38 -1.86 6.58
C CYS A 84 -9.86 -1.51 5.18
N LEU A 85 -10.54 -1.97 4.11
CA LEU A 85 -10.18 -1.58 2.74
C LEU A 85 -10.36 -0.08 2.49
N ALA A 86 -11.45 0.53 3.00
CA ALA A 86 -11.68 1.97 2.85
C ALA A 86 -10.57 2.80 3.54
N VAL A 87 -10.03 2.33 4.66
CA VAL A 87 -8.84 2.94 5.29
C VAL A 87 -7.63 2.84 4.39
N LEU A 88 -7.31 1.64 3.89
CA LEU A 88 -6.14 1.40 3.06
C LEU A 88 -6.25 2.00 1.65
N SER A 89 -7.44 2.34 1.17
CA SER A 89 -7.62 3.09 -0.07
C SER A 89 -7.29 4.59 0.08
N GLN A 90 -7.42 5.15 1.27
CA GLN A 90 -7.19 6.57 1.55
C GLN A 90 -5.84 6.84 2.24
N LEU A 91 -5.35 5.88 3.01
CA LEU A 91 -4.08 5.98 3.73
C LEU A 91 -3.14 4.86 3.27
N SER A 92 -1.87 5.17 3.05
CA SER A 92 -0.87 4.11 2.92
C SER A 92 -0.71 3.36 4.24
N PRO A 93 -0.27 2.10 4.23
CA PRO A 93 0.01 1.35 5.45
C PRO A 93 0.93 2.09 6.43
N LEU A 94 1.96 2.78 5.93
CA LEU A 94 2.89 3.57 6.76
C LEU A 94 2.21 4.81 7.36
N GLN A 95 1.44 5.55 6.56
CA GLN A 95 0.67 6.70 7.07
C GLN A 95 -0.30 6.28 8.17
N PHE A 96 -1.00 5.14 7.98
CA PHE A 96 -1.88 4.62 9.02
C PHE A 96 -1.13 4.31 10.31
N ILE A 97 0.01 3.62 10.23
CA ILE A 97 0.86 3.31 11.37
C ILE A 97 1.33 4.57 12.09
N GLN A 98 1.78 5.58 11.33
CA GLN A 98 2.23 6.86 11.88
C GLN A 98 1.10 7.59 12.61
N ILE A 99 -0.08 7.68 12.00
CA ILE A 99 -1.28 8.30 12.63
C ILE A 99 -1.62 7.63 13.96
N ILE A 100 -1.55 6.29 14.04
CA ILE A 100 -1.80 5.54 15.26
C ILE A 100 -0.71 5.82 16.32
N GLN A 101 0.57 5.85 15.92
CA GLN A 101 1.69 6.15 16.85
C GLN A 101 1.61 7.55 17.43
N GLU A 102 1.29 8.53 16.61
CA GLU A 102 1.10 9.93 17.01
C GLU A 102 -0.18 10.15 17.85
N GLY A 103 -1.14 9.22 17.76
CA GLY A 103 -2.45 9.39 18.39
C GLY A 103 -3.31 10.44 17.69
N ASN A 104 -3.12 10.64 16.38
CA ASN A 104 -3.82 11.68 15.63
C ASN A 104 -5.23 11.22 15.21
N GLU A 105 -6.15 11.29 16.16
CA GLU A 105 -7.56 10.92 15.98
C GLU A 105 -8.27 11.76 14.90
N LYS A 106 -7.86 13.03 14.73
CA LYS A 106 -8.45 13.91 13.71
C LYS A 106 -8.13 13.42 12.30
N ALA A 107 -6.87 13.06 12.03
CA ALA A 107 -6.47 12.50 10.75
C ALA A 107 -7.18 11.16 10.48
N LEU A 108 -7.37 10.34 11.50
CA LEU A 108 -8.07 9.06 11.36
C LEU A 108 -9.57 9.26 11.14
N SER A 109 -10.20 10.23 11.81
CA SER A 109 -11.63 10.52 11.66
C SER A 109 -12.00 11.19 10.32
N SER A 110 -11.02 11.70 9.56
CA SER A 110 -11.24 12.19 8.18
C SER A 110 -11.40 11.06 7.15
N VAL A 111 -11.05 9.83 7.53
CA VAL A 111 -11.21 8.67 6.65
C VAL A 111 -12.68 8.26 6.58
N ASN A 112 -13.18 8.04 5.36
CA ASN A 112 -14.56 7.63 5.12
C ASN A 112 -14.91 6.34 5.89
N GLY A 113 -15.96 6.38 6.70
CA GLY A 113 -16.43 5.26 7.52
C GLY A 113 -15.84 5.21 8.94
N ILE A 114 -14.93 6.15 9.28
CA ILE A 114 -14.38 6.29 10.63
C ILE A 114 -14.87 7.61 11.23
N GLY A 115 -15.78 7.52 12.20
CA GLY A 115 -16.18 8.68 12.99
C GLY A 115 -15.23 8.93 14.19
N PRO A 116 -15.32 10.08 14.87
CA PRO A 116 -14.43 10.44 15.99
C PRO A 116 -14.32 9.35 17.06
N LYS A 117 -15.45 8.78 17.47
CA LYS A 117 -15.50 7.71 18.49
C LYS A 117 -14.76 6.44 18.07
N LYS A 118 -14.85 6.07 16.78
CA LYS A 118 -14.10 4.94 16.23
C LYS A 118 -12.60 5.25 16.11
N ALA A 119 -12.24 6.48 15.74
CA ALA A 119 -10.85 6.93 15.65
C ALA A 119 -10.16 6.84 17.01
N GLU A 120 -10.77 7.38 18.07
CA GLU A 120 -10.30 7.27 19.45
C GLU A 120 -10.10 5.79 19.84
N GLN A 121 -11.12 4.97 19.63
CA GLN A 121 -11.07 3.54 19.94
C GLN A 121 -9.94 2.82 19.21
N MET A 122 -9.72 3.13 17.94
CA MET A 122 -8.63 2.55 17.14
C MET A 122 -7.26 2.95 17.69
N VAL A 123 -7.05 4.22 18.00
CA VAL A 123 -5.79 4.70 18.58
C VAL A 123 -5.49 3.95 19.88
N VAL A 124 -6.46 3.87 20.80
CA VAL A 124 -6.29 3.19 22.08
C VAL A 124 -5.98 1.71 21.91
N GLN A 125 -6.73 1.00 21.05
CA GLN A 125 -6.57 -0.45 20.87
C GLN A 125 -5.31 -0.82 20.09
N LEU A 126 -4.88 0.01 19.14
CA LEU A 126 -3.81 -0.35 18.21
C LEU A 126 -2.44 0.16 18.62
N ARG A 127 -2.33 1.19 19.43
CA ARG A 127 -1.04 1.82 19.79
C ARG A 127 -0.01 0.80 20.27
N HIS A 128 -0.40 -0.15 21.11
CA HIS A 128 0.46 -1.23 21.58
C HIS A 128 0.81 -2.28 20.51
N LYS A 129 -0.15 -2.56 19.61
CA LYS A 129 0.04 -3.56 18.56
C LYS A 129 0.93 -3.06 17.42
N VAL A 130 0.86 -1.77 17.13
CA VAL A 130 1.66 -1.10 16.10
C VAL A 130 3.16 -1.25 16.37
N GLY A 131 3.61 -1.10 17.61
CA GLY A 131 5.02 -1.28 17.98
C GLY A 131 5.58 -2.66 17.59
N LYS A 132 4.76 -3.71 17.74
CA LYS A 132 5.13 -5.09 17.35
C LYS A 132 5.13 -5.29 15.84
N LEU A 133 4.27 -4.58 15.11
CA LEU A 133 4.19 -4.67 13.67
C LEU A 133 5.37 -3.95 13.00
N VAL A 134 5.73 -2.79 13.53
CA VAL A 134 6.88 -2.00 13.04
C VAL A 134 8.19 -2.79 13.20
N SER A 135 8.38 -3.48 14.32
CA SER A 135 9.58 -4.32 14.50
C SER A 135 9.64 -5.52 13.54
N LYS A 136 8.47 -6.06 13.13
CA LYS A 136 8.37 -7.08 12.07
C LYS A 136 8.45 -6.49 10.66
N GLY A 137 7.86 -5.32 10.47
CA GLY A 137 7.74 -4.65 9.18
C GLY A 137 9.03 -3.99 8.71
N LEU A 138 9.98 -3.70 9.61
CA LEU A 138 11.28 -3.14 9.21
C LEU A 138 12.11 -4.09 8.33
N GLU A 139 11.91 -5.41 8.44
CA GLU A 139 12.52 -6.37 7.52
C GLU A 139 11.80 -6.45 6.15
N VAL A 140 10.50 -6.10 6.10
CA VAL A 140 9.67 -6.18 4.88
C VAL A 140 9.55 -4.81 4.18
N THR A 141 9.79 -3.71 4.90
CA THR A 141 9.67 -2.34 4.39
C THR A 141 10.78 -1.93 3.42
N ALA A 142 11.85 -2.72 3.28
CA ALA A 142 12.86 -2.44 2.25
C ALA A 142 12.22 -2.35 0.84
N ASP A 143 11.29 -3.24 0.50
CA ASP A 143 10.60 -3.22 -0.80
C ASP A 143 9.43 -2.22 -0.85
N TYR A 144 8.66 -2.09 0.23
CA TYR A 144 7.50 -1.19 0.26
C TYR A 144 7.90 0.28 0.46
N GLY A 145 8.86 0.53 1.35
CA GLY A 145 9.48 1.84 1.51
C GLY A 145 10.17 2.32 0.23
N ALA A 146 10.71 1.39 -0.56
CA ALA A 146 11.25 1.68 -1.88
C ALA A 146 10.14 2.16 -2.84
N LEU A 147 8.99 1.46 -2.95
CA LEU A 147 7.91 1.85 -3.86
C LEU A 147 7.27 3.20 -3.48
N GLU A 148 7.05 3.44 -2.19
CA GLU A 148 6.51 4.71 -1.70
C GLU A 148 7.53 5.85 -1.87
N SER A 149 8.81 5.57 -1.65
CA SER A 149 9.89 6.53 -1.91
C SER A 149 9.97 6.92 -3.38
N TRP A 150 9.75 5.98 -4.32
CA TRP A 150 9.71 6.27 -5.76
C TRP A 150 8.48 7.10 -6.16
N LYS A 151 7.32 6.85 -5.55
CA LYS A 151 6.12 7.68 -5.77
C LYS A 151 6.32 9.08 -5.21
N ASN A 152 6.76 9.20 -3.96
CA ASN A 152 7.05 10.49 -3.33
C ASN A 152 8.11 11.29 -4.12
N LEU A 153 9.12 10.61 -4.67
CA LEU A 153 10.12 11.22 -5.54
C LEU A 153 9.50 11.81 -6.81
N SER A 154 8.61 11.06 -7.46
CA SER A 154 7.86 11.56 -8.63
C SER A 154 7.03 12.78 -8.28
N ASP A 155 6.31 12.76 -7.16
CA ASP A 155 5.45 13.86 -6.70
C ASP A 155 6.28 15.12 -6.36
N VAL A 156 7.45 14.95 -5.72
CA VAL A 156 8.38 16.04 -5.42
C VAL A 156 8.96 16.63 -6.71
N LEU A 157 9.41 15.82 -7.67
CA LEU A 157 9.92 16.30 -8.95
C LEU A 157 8.85 17.05 -9.75
N GLN A 158 7.61 16.57 -9.70
CA GLN A 158 6.47 17.27 -10.31
C GLN A 158 6.18 18.61 -9.63
N SER A 159 6.28 18.71 -8.31
CA SER A 159 6.12 19.97 -7.58
C SER A 159 7.23 20.98 -7.88
N LEU A 160 8.41 20.51 -8.31
CA LEU A 160 9.53 21.31 -8.79
C LEU A 160 9.41 21.69 -10.28
N ASN A 161 8.25 21.47 -10.90
CA ASN A 161 7.91 21.79 -12.29
C ASN A 161 8.72 21.03 -13.35
N TYR A 162 9.28 19.86 -13.04
CA TYR A 162 9.86 19.00 -14.07
C TYR A 162 8.75 18.35 -14.91
N SER A 163 8.98 18.23 -16.21
CA SER A 163 8.07 17.57 -17.14
C SER A 163 7.99 16.05 -16.88
N ARG A 164 6.90 15.44 -17.29
CA ARG A 164 6.69 13.98 -17.13
C ARG A 164 7.83 13.14 -17.74
N THR A 165 8.34 13.55 -18.90
CA THR A 165 9.45 12.88 -19.59
C THR A 165 10.78 13.01 -18.85
N GLU A 166 11.05 14.16 -18.23
CA GLU A 166 12.23 14.37 -17.38
C GLU A 166 12.14 13.53 -16.11
N ILE A 167 10.96 13.47 -15.47
CA ILE A 167 10.72 12.65 -14.29
C ILE A 167 10.95 11.16 -14.62
N GLU A 168 10.36 10.65 -15.69
CA GLU A 168 10.52 9.23 -16.10
C GLU A 168 12.00 8.88 -16.39
N SER A 169 12.72 9.80 -17.03
CA SER A 169 14.16 9.64 -17.30
C SER A 169 15.00 9.65 -16.03
N ALA A 170 14.70 10.54 -15.09
CA ALA A 170 15.39 10.63 -13.81
C ALA A 170 15.13 9.39 -12.94
N LEU A 171 13.87 8.93 -12.87
CA LEU A 171 13.50 7.73 -12.13
C LEU A 171 14.21 6.49 -12.70
N THR A 172 14.26 6.35 -14.02
CA THR A 172 14.93 5.22 -14.68
C THR A 172 16.44 5.23 -14.41
N HIS A 173 17.09 6.40 -14.52
CA HIS A 173 18.51 6.54 -14.22
C HIS A 173 18.84 6.20 -12.76
N THR A 174 18.08 6.78 -11.83
CA THR A 174 18.29 6.57 -10.38
C THR A 174 18.05 5.11 -9.99
N ARG A 175 17.04 4.44 -10.59
CA ARG A 175 16.78 3.02 -10.38
C ARG A 175 17.95 2.14 -10.80
N ASN A 176 18.55 2.43 -11.97
CA ASN A 176 19.70 1.69 -12.48
C ASN A 176 20.95 1.91 -11.61
N GLN A 177 21.17 3.15 -11.12
CA GLN A 177 22.31 3.50 -10.28
C GLN A 177 22.26 2.89 -8.89
N LEU A 178 21.07 2.73 -8.32
CA LEU A 178 20.84 2.24 -6.95
C LEU A 178 20.36 0.78 -6.93
N SER A 179 20.36 0.11 -8.07
CA SER A 179 19.96 -1.30 -8.16
C SER A 179 20.80 -2.18 -7.22
N GLY A 180 20.13 -2.96 -6.37
CA GLY A 180 20.77 -3.87 -5.42
C GLY A 180 21.36 -3.21 -4.16
N LYS A 181 21.05 -1.93 -3.90
CA LYS A 181 21.47 -1.21 -2.68
C LYS A 181 20.26 -0.81 -1.85
N THR A 182 20.44 -0.77 -0.54
CA THR A 182 19.49 -0.11 0.37
C THR A 182 19.72 1.39 0.29
N TYR A 183 18.66 2.18 0.13
CA TYR A 183 18.73 3.64 0.00
C TYR A 183 17.67 4.32 0.84
N VAL A 184 17.93 5.55 1.26
CA VAL A 184 16.97 6.45 1.89
C VAL A 184 16.42 7.46 0.87
N PHE A 185 15.26 8.04 1.16
CA PHE A 185 14.60 8.99 0.24
C PHE A 185 15.50 10.18 -0.20
N ASP A 186 16.31 10.68 0.73
CA ASP A 186 17.23 11.79 0.44
C ASP A 186 18.29 11.43 -0.64
N GLU A 187 18.77 10.18 -0.65
CA GLU A 187 19.70 9.69 -1.67
C GLU A 187 19.01 9.56 -3.04
N LEU A 188 17.75 9.09 -3.07
CA LEU A 188 16.95 9.04 -4.30
C LEU A 188 16.76 10.45 -4.88
N LEU A 189 16.37 11.40 -4.04
CA LEU A 189 16.12 12.78 -4.45
C LEU A 189 17.40 13.44 -4.98
N ARG A 190 18.52 13.32 -4.26
CA ARG A 190 19.81 13.86 -4.67
C ARG A 190 20.30 13.27 -5.99
N SER A 191 20.21 11.96 -6.15
CA SER A 191 20.59 11.27 -7.39
C SER A 191 19.76 11.75 -8.58
N SER A 192 18.44 11.86 -8.41
CA SER A 192 17.53 12.33 -9.45
C SER A 192 17.76 13.80 -9.82
N LEU A 193 17.92 14.69 -8.84
CA LEU A 193 18.21 16.09 -9.08
C LEU A 193 19.60 16.30 -9.73
N SER A 194 20.62 15.54 -9.32
CA SER A 194 21.96 15.57 -9.92
C SER A 194 21.93 15.12 -11.39
N PHE A 195 21.09 14.15 -11.74
CA PHE A 195 20.88 13.73 -13.13
C PHE A 195 20.20 14.81 -13.95
N LEU A 196 19.15 15.44 -13.42
CA LEU A 196 18.41 16.50 -14.11
C LEU A 196 19.25 17.77 -14.31
N ALA A 197 20.06 18.15 -13.29
CA ALA A 197 20.94 19.31 -13.37
C ALA A 197 22.07 19.17 -14.41
N LYS A 198 22.47 17.96 -14.80
CA LYS A 198 23.49 17.73 -15.84
C LYS A 198 22.92 17.79 -17.26
N ARG A 199 21.62 17.92 -17.42
CA ARG A 199 20.92 17.98 -18.71
C ARG A 199 20.46 19.41 -19.07
N LEU A 200 20.62 20.35 -18.16
CA LEU A 200 20.50 21.80 -18.39
C LEU A 200 21.84 22.37 -18.85
#